data_eec21935d10af296bcae55f3c6a49592
#
_entry.id   eec21935d10af296bcae55f3c6a49592
#
_cell.length_a   1.000
_cell.length_b   1.000
_cell.length_c   1.000
_cell.angle_alpha   90.00
_cell.angle_beta   90.00
_cell.angle_gamma   90.00
#
_symmetry.space_group_name_H-M   'P 1'
#
loop_
_entity.id
_entity.type
_entity.pdbx_description
1 polymer ?
#
loop_
_entity_poly.entity_id
_entity_poly.type
_entity_poly.pdbx_seq_one_letter_code
_entity_poly.pdbx_strand_id
1 'polypeptide(L)'
;MSRSISVQQAAARSDDGAVIVDVRETDEFQAVSAPGAINVPLSLIQKIGKDAYRNMGVDPDAEGLLVICRSGGRSAMACGMLGENAINVDGGMLAWQAAGL
;
A
#
# COMPACT_ATOMS: atom_id res chain seq x y z
N MET A 1 -3.69 -16.41 -3.45
CA MET A 1 -4.47 -15.60 -2.49
C MET A 1 -3.58 -14.51 -1.92
N SER A 2 -4.11 -13.31 -1.82
CA SER A 2 -3.39 -12.20 -1.20
C SER A 2 -3.38 -12.36 0.32
N ARG A 3 -2.24 -12.09 0.96
CA ARG A 3 -2.18 -11.96 2.41
C ARG A 3 -2.75 -10.59 2.81
N SER A 4 -3.37 -10.52 3.97
CA SER A 4 -3.85 -9.25 4.51
C SER A 4 -3.59 -9.16 6.02
N ILE A 5 -3.44 -7.94 6.49
CA ILE A 5 -3.26 -7.63 7.92
C ILE A 5 -4.12 -6.42 8.29
N SER A 6 -4.32 -6.22 9.58
CA SER A 6 -5.03 -5.05 10.09
C SER A 6 -4.19 -3.78 10.00
N VAL A 7 -4.84 -2.61 10.12
CA VAL A 7 -4.13 -1.33 10.16
C VAL A 7 -3.20 -1.23 11.38
N GLN A 8 -3.59 -1.82 12.51
CA GLN A 8 -2.75 -1.85 13.71
C GLN A 8 -1.48 -2.65 13.48
N GLN A 9 -1.60 -3.83 12.84
CA GLN A 9 -0.45 -4.65 12.48
C GLN A 9 0.43 -3.95 11.45
N ALA A 10 -0.17 -3.26 10.47
CA ALA A 10 0.57 -2.52 9.46
C ALA A 10 1.36 -1.38 10.08
N ALA A 11 0.77 -0.63 11.00
CA ALA A 11 1.45 0.45 11.72
C ALA A 11 2.65 -0.08 12.51
N ALA A 12 2.49 -1.19 13.21
CA ALA A 12 3.57 -1.82 13.98
C ALA A 12 4.72 -2.25 13.06
N ARG A 13 4.41 -2.87 11.91
CA ARG A 13 5.43 -3.28 10.93
C ARG A 13 6.15 -2.07 10.32
N SER A 14 5.41 -1.00 10.05
CA SER A 14 5.97 0.24 9.52
C SER A 14 6.96 0.86 10.51
N ASP A 15 6.63 0.84 11.80
CA ASP A 15 7.54 1.30 12.86
C ASP A 15 8.83 0.47 12.90
N ASP A 16 8.76 -0.80 12.51
CA ASP A 16 9.92 -1.70 12.42
C ASP A 16 10.62 -1.65 11.05
N GLY A 17 10.27 -0.69 10.20
CA GLY A 17 10.95 -0.46 8.93
C GLY A 17 10.27 -1.02 7.70
N ALA A 18 9.08 -1.64 7.81
CA ALA A 18 8.33 -2.10 6.64
C ALA A 18 7.87 -0.90 5.80
N VAL A 19 7.87 -1.07 4.48
CA VAL A 19 7.44 -0.02 3.54
C VAL A 19 5.94 -0.12 3.31
N ILE A 20 5.24 1.01 3.46
CA ILE A 20 3.83 1.14 3.08
C ILE A 20 3.75 1.83 1.72
N VAL A 21 3.11 1.17 0.76
CA VAL A 21 2.82 1.74 -0.56
C VAL A 21 1.34 2.08 -0.62
N ASP A 22 1.04 3.36 -0.89
CA ASP A 22 -0.33 3.84 -1.07
C ASP A 22 -0.64 3.89 -2.57
N VAL A 23 -1.60 3.07 -3.00
CA VAL A 23 -1.95 2.94 -4.42
C VAL A 23 -3.16 3.81 -4.82
N ARG A 24 -3.58 4.72 -3.93
CA ARG A 24 -4.60 5.71 -4.27
C ARG A 24 -4.02 6.71 -5.27
N GLU A 25 -4.89 7.51 -5.87
CA GLU A 25 -4.41 8.56 -6.76
C GLU A 25 -3.72 9.67 -5.97
N THR A 26 -2.89 10.45 -6.62
CA THR A 26 -2.00 11.43 -5.98
C THR A 26 -2.75 12.46 -5.14
N ASP A 27 -3.91 12.92 -5.60
CA ASP A 27 -4.73 13.90 -4.88
C ASP A 27 -5.27 13.34 -3.56
N GLU A 28 -5.69 12.08 -3.55
CA GLU A 28 -6.12 11.38 -2.33
C GLU A 28 -4.96 11.28 -1.32
N PHE A 29 -3.79 10.89 -1.81
CA PHE A 29 -2.58 10.74 -1.00
C PHE A 29 -2.14 12.08 -0.40
N GLN A 30 -2.19 13.15 -1.17
CA GLN A 30 -1.80 14.48 -0.71
C GLN A 30 -2.76 15.02 0.35
N ALA A 31 -4.04 14.65 0.29
CA ALA A 31 -5.04 15.08 1.26
C ALA A 31 -4.78 14.47 2.64
N VAL A 32 -4.51 13.16 2.69
CA VAL A 32 -4.17 12.45 3.92
C VAL A 32 -3.48 11.14 3.54
N SER A 33 -2.45 10.76 4.29
CA SER A 33 -1.74 9.50 4.08
C SER A 33 -1.16 8.98 5.39
N ALA A 34 -0.83 7.69 5.42
CA ALA A 34 -0.13 7.09 6.55
C ALA A 34 1.30 7.65 6.62
N PRO A 35 1.84 7.86 7.83
CA PRO A 35 3.21 8.38 7.98
C PRO A 35 4.23 7.50 7.25
N GLY A 36 5.08 8.11 6.45
CA GLY A 36 6.13 7.42 5.71
C GLY A 36 5.68 6.62 4.49
N ALA A 37 4.38 6.62 4.17
CA ALA A 37 3.87 5.91 3.00
C ALA A 37 4.39 6.54 1.70
N ILE A 38 4.62 5.68 0.70
CA ILE A 38 5.08 6.09 -0.63
C ILE A 38 3.92 5.91 -1.60
N ASN A 39 3.57 6.97 -2.32
CA ASN A 39 2.46 6.92 -3.28
C ASN A 39 2.91 6.32 -4.62
N VAL A 40 2.27 5.23 -5.01
CA VAL A 40 2.41 4.62 -6.34
C VAL A 40 0.99 4.41 -6.86
N PRO A 41 0.44 5.36 -7.63
CA PRO A 41 -0.97 5.29 -8.04
C PRO A 41 -1.29 4.04 -8.87
N LEU A 42 -2.43 3.42 -8.59
CA LEU A 42 -2.87 2.22 -9.31
C LEU A 42 -2.98 2.48 -10.82
N SER A 43 -3.42 3.67 -11.22
CA SER A 43 -3.49 4.05 -12.64
C SER A 43 -2.12 3.93 -13.33
N LEU A 44 -1.06 4.32 -12.64
CA LEU A 44 0.31 4.18 -13.16
C LEU A 44 0.76 2.71 -13.17
N ILE A 45 0.42 1.96 -12.11
CA ILE A 45 0.74 0.52 -12.03
C ILE A 45 0.09 -0.22 -13.19
N GLN A 46 -1.16 0.09 -13.52
CA GLN A 46 -1.88 -0.53 -14.64
C GLN A 46 -1.24 -0.17 -15.98
N LYS A 47 -0.61 1.00 -16.08
CA LYS A 47 -0.02 1.50 -17.32
C LYS A 47 1.39 0.94 -17.57
N ILE A 48 2.24 0.88 -16.54
CA ILE A 48 3.65 0.51 -16.71
C ILE A 48 4.11 -0.64 -15.80
N GLY A 49 3.19 -1.27 -15.04
CA GLY A 49 3.49 -2.42 -14.21
C GLY A 49 4.46 -2.11 -13.07
N LYS A 50 5.38 -3.03 -12.81
CA LYS A 50 6.32 -2.94 -11.68
C LYS A 50 7.26 -1.74 -11.75
N ASP A 51 7.47 -1.18 -12.94
CA ASP A 51 8.27 0.04 -13.09
C ASP A 51 7.67 1.24 -12.37
N ALA A 52 6.35 1.26 -12.14
CA ALA A 52 5.72 2.31 -11.34
C ALA A 52 6.31 2.36 -9.92
N TYR A 53 6.55 1.20 -9.32
CA TYR A 53 7.17 1.09 -8.00
C TYR A 53 8.64 1.52 -8.04
N ARG A 54 9.38 1.03 -9.01
CA ARG A 54 10.82 1.32 -9.17
C ARG A 54 11.07 2.80 -9.37
N ASN A 55 10.21 3.47 -10.12
CA ASN A 55 10.30 4.92 -10.33
C ASN A 55 10.17 5.72 -9.05
N MET A 56 9.51 5.15 -8.04
CA MET A 56 9.33 5.78 -6.72
C MET A 56 10.32 5.25 -5.69
N GLY A 57 11.32 4.49 -6.11
CA GLY A 57 12.32 3.94 -5.20
C GLY A 57 11.87 2.73 -4.39
N VAL A 58 10.79 2.07 -4.82
CA VAL A 58 10.25 0.87 -4.16
C VAL A 58 10.61 -0.37 -4.97
N ASP A 59 11.14 -1.38 -4.28
CA ASP A 59 11.36 -2.70 -4.90
C ASP A 59 10.03 -3.46 -4.92
N PRO A 60 9.44 -3.70 -6.10
CA PRO A 60 8.15 -4.40 -6.19
C PRO A 60 8.23 -5.88 -5.79
N ASP A 61 9.42 -6.45 -5.74
CA ASP A 61 9.62 -7.85 -5.38
C ASP A 61 10.03 -8.01 -3.92
N ALA A 62 10.09 -6.93 -3.15
CA ALA A 62 10.47 -6.98 -1.74
C ALA A 62 9.47 -7.80 -0.93
N GLU A 63 9.99 -8.58 0.02
CA GLU A 63 9.16 -9.35 0.95
C GLU A 63 8.50 -8.41 1.94
N GLY A 64 7.20 -8.62 2.20
CA GLY A 64 6.49 -7.87 3.23
C GLY A 64 6.10 -6.45 2.85
N LEU A 65 6.03 -6.13 1.56
CA LEU A 65 5.57 -4.83 1.10
C LEU A 65 4.09 -4.65 1.48
N LEU A 66 3.79 -3.60 2.25
CA LEU A 66 2.43 -3.30 2.71
C LEU A 66 1.75 -2.39 1.68
N VAL A 67 0.55 -2.77 1.23
CA VAL A 67 -0.16 -2.03 0.19
C VAL A 67 -1.49 -1.55 0.74
N ILE A 68 -1.74 -0.25 0.68
CA ILE A 68 -2.93 0.39 1.23
C ILE A 68 -3.65 1.23 0.17
N CYS A 69 -4.97 1.27 0.28
CA CYS A 69 -5.81 2.20 -0.47
C CYS A 69 -6.86 2.80 0.45
N ARG A 70 -8.01 3.26 -0.08
CA ARG A 70 -9.04 3.86 0.77
C ARG A 70 -9.74 2.82 1.64
N SER A 71 -10.19 1.70 1.06
CA SER A 71 -11.02 0.69 1.73
C SER A 71 -10.52 -0.75 1.57
N GLY A 72 -9.50 -0.99 0.78
CA GLY A 72 -8.89 -2.31 0.58
C GLY A 72 -9.04 -2.92 -0.81
N GLY A 73 -9.93 -2.40 -1.66
CA GLY A 73 -10.20 -2.98 -2.99
C GLY A 73 -9.08 -2.74 -4.00
N ARG A 74 -8.65 -1.50 -4.17
CA ARG A 74 -7.56 -1.15 -5.10
C ARG A 74 -6.25 -1.77 -4.67
N SER A 75 -5.98 -1.79 -3.36
CA SER A 75 -4.76 -2.40 -2.82
C SER A 75 -4.76 -3.92 -2.98
N ALA A 76 -5.91 -4.58 -2.82
CA ALA A 76 -6.03 -6.01 -3.10
C ALA A 76 -5.69 -6.32 -4.56
N MET A 77 -6.16 -5.49 -5.50
CA MET A 77 -5.84 -5.62 -6.93
C MET A 77 -4.34 -5.46 -7.17
N ALA A 78 -3.71 -4.46 -6.55
CA ALA A 78 -2.27 -4.24 -6.66
C ALA A 78 -1.48 -5.43 -6.09
N CYS A 79 -1.89 -5.97 -4.95
CA CYS A 79 -1.28 -7.17 -4.37
C CYS A 79 -1.37 -8.37 -5.32
N GLY A 80 -2.50 -8.55 -5.99
CA GLY A 80 -2.66 -9.61 -7.00
C GLY A 80 -1.66 -9.49 -8.13
N MET A 81 -1.34 -8.26 -8.53
CA MET A 81 -0.34 -7.99 -9.58
C MET A 81 1.10 -8.19 -9.08
N LEU A 82 1.37 -7.92 -7.80
CA LEU A 82 2.71 -8.05 -7.21
C LEU A 82 3.06 -9.49 -6.83
N GLY A 83 2.06 -10.29 -6.46
CA GLY A 83 2.27 -11.67 -6.04
C GLY A 83 2.25 -11.86 -4.52
N GLU A 84 2.76 -13.00 -4.07
CA GLU A 84 2.58 -13.47 -2.68
C GLU A 84 3.38 -12.69 -1.63
N ASN A 85 4.39 -11.94 -2.06
CA ASN A 85 5.23 -11.16 -1.13
C ASN A 85 4.56 -9.90 -0.63
N ALA A 86 3.55 -9.42 -1.34
CA ALA A 86 2.80 -8.22 -0.98
C ALA A 86 1.67 -8.55 0.00
N ILE A 87 1.39 -7.60 0.89
CA ILE A 87 0.40 -7.74 1.96
C ILE A 87 -0.60 -6.60 1.86
N ASN A 88 -1.88 -6.93 1.73
CA ASN A 88 -2.95 -5.93 1.70
C ASN A 88 -3.25 -5.43 3.12
N VAL A 89 -3.40 -4.13 3.28
CA VAL A 89 -3.82 -3.54 4.55
C VAL A 89 -5.35 -3.45 4.56
N ASP A 90 -5.99 -4.32 5.35
CA ASP A 90 -7.45 -4.41 5.43
C ASP A 90 -8.07 -3.12 5.92
N GLY A 91 -9.16 -2.73 5.25
CA GLY A 91 -9.92 -1.52 5.59
C GLY A 91 -9.26 -0.23 5.14
N GLY A 92 -8.01 -0.26 4.71
CA GLY A 92 -7.32 0.88 4.11
C GLY A 92 -7.25 2.12 4.98
N MET A 93 -7.20 3.29 4.34
CA MET A 93 -7.11 4.56 5.04
C MET A 93 -8.35 4.88 5.89
N LEU A 94 -9.53 4.36 5.53
CA LEU A 94 -10.72 4.52 6.37
C LEU A 94 -10.51 3.87 7.74
N ALA A 95 -10.00 2.64 7.76
CA ALA A 95 -9.70 1.93 9.01
C ALA A 95 -8.52 2.57 9.75
N TRP A 96 -7.51 3.04 8.99
CA TRP A 96 -6.34 3.72 9.55
C TRP A 96 -6.75 4.96 10.35
N GLN A 97 -7.58 5.81 9.75
CA GLN A 97 -8.07 7.02 10.39
C GLN A 97 -9.01 6.71 11.57
N ALA A 98 -9.89 5.71 11.42
CA ALA A 98 -10.80 5.30 12.49
C ALA A 98 -10.05 4.77 13.71
N ALA A 99 -8.87 4.17 13.51
CA ALA A 99 -8.02 3.67 14.60
C ALA A 99 -7.18 4.78 15.25
N GLY A 100 -7.19 5.99 14.74
CA GLY A 100 -6.42 7.11 15.26
C GLY A 100 -4.91 7.02 14.96
N LEU A 101 -4.57 6.29 13.92
CA LEU A 101 -3.17 6.09 13.53
C LEU A 101 -2.58 7.25 12.71
#